data_6910e82d4044d6b711094532298fe1ef
#
_entry.id   6910e82d4044d6b711094532298fe1ef
#
_cell.length_a   1.000
_cell.length_b   1.000
_cell.length_c   1.000
_cell.angle_alpha   90.00
_cell.angle_beta   90.00
_cell.angle_gamma   90.00
#
_symmetry.space_group_name_H-M   'P 1'
#
loop_
_entity.id
_entity.type
_entity.pdbx_description
1 polymer ?
#
loop_
_entity_poly.entity_id
_entity_poly.type
_entity_poly.pdbx_seq_one_letter_code
_entity_poly.pdbx_strand_id
1 'polypeptide(L)'
;MKSVNLRLLRRGLLVAAVLAVAAAAWFGWAWRAAAQDDELTRARERDDVLSTASTALTALNTVDHRTVQFDYDRWLQVSTGQFGKDLAADREEHVRRTGETRTMATASVRQAALVELLPDTARLVAVLDVRIGINDEPPVPNRSRLAVELTRTEQGWKVSAVQAG
;
A
#
# COMPACT_ATOMS: atom_id res chain seq x y z
N MET A 1 62.62 36.43 20.63
CA MET A 1 61.73 35.31 20.82
C MET A 1 60.38 35.88 21.33
N LYS A 2 59.34 35.87 20.50
CA LYS A 2 57.99 36.40 20.88
C LYS A 2 57.35 35.44 21.89
N SER A 3 57.12 35.91 23.11
CA SER A 3 56.36 35.19 24.14
C SER A 3 54.93 35.07 23.65
N VAL A 4 54.55 33.89 23.16
CA VAL A 4 53.16 33.58 22.81
C VAL A 4 52.37 33.68 24.09
N ASN A 5 51.36 34.60 24.12
CA ASN A 5 50.50 34.81 25.26
C ASN A 5 49.63 33.54 25.49
N LEU A 6 50.06 32.66 26.37
CA LEU A 6 49.40 31.39 26.73
C LEU A 6 47.90 31.58 27.07
N ARG A 7 47.55 32.75 27.61
CA ARG A 7 46.15 33.09 27.95
C ARG A 7 45.30 33.33 26.71
N LEU A 8 45.85 33.92 25.62
CA LEU A 8 45.16 34.12 24.36
C LEU A 8 44.97 32.79 23.60
N LEU A 9 46.01 31.93 23.62
CA LEU A 9 45.94 30.61 23.03
C LEU A 9 44.87 29.72 23.72
N ARG A 10 44.82 29.75 25.05
CA ARG A 10 43.82 29.01 25.83
C ARG A 10 42.38 29.49 25.59
N ARG A 11 42.18 30.80 25.45
CA ARG A 11 40.87 31.39 25.08
C ARG A 11 40.46 31.00 23.67
N GLY A 12 41.38 31.03 22.71
CA GLY A 12 41.14 30.60 21.33
C GLY A 12 40.72 29.11 21.23
N LEU A 13 41.43 28.24 21.97
CA LEU A 13 41.11 26.81 22.06
C LEU A 13 39.72 26.55 22.69
N LEU A 14 39.35 27.28 23.74
CA LEU A 14 38.05 27.16 24.36
C LEU A 14 36.92 27.59 23.43
N VAL A 15 37.09 28.69 22.69
CA VAL A 15 36.11 29.14 21.68
C VAL A 15 35.95 28.10 20.55
N ALA A 16 37.10 27.58 20.04
CA ALA A 16 37.06 26.54 19.02
C ALA A 16 36.38 25.26 19.49
N ALA A 17 36.64 24.84 20.74
CA ALA A 17 35.96 23.68 21.34
C ALA A 17 34.43 23.88 21.47
N VAL A 18 34.00 25.07 21.92
CA VAL A 18 32.57 25.39 22.03
C VAL A 18 31.90 25.40 20.66
N LEU A 19 32.54 25.97 19.64
CA LEU A 19 32.02 25.97 18.27
C LEU A 19 31.94 24.55 17.68
N ALA A 20 32.95 23.71 17.95
CA ALA A 20 32.92 22.32 17.49
C ALA A 20 31.79 21.51 18.13
N VAL A 21 31.56 21.70 19.46
CA VAL A 21 30.43 21.05 20.15
C VAL A 21 29.08 21.55 19.63
N ALA A 22 28.95 22.87 19.41
CA ALA A 22 27.71 23.45 18.82
C ALA A 22 27.45 22.93 17.41
N ALA A 23 28.49 22.84 16.57
CA ALA A 23 28.37 22.26 15.23
C ALA A 23 27.98 20.77 15.27
N ALA A 24 28.63 19.97 16.13
CA ALA A 24 28.31 18.57 16.30
C ALA A 24 26.87 18.35 16.79
N ALA A 25 26.40 19.17 17.72
CA ALA A 25 24.99 19.12 18.20
C ALA A 25 24.00 19.49 17.09
N TRP A 26 24.32 20.54 16.30
CA TRP A 26 23.50 20.96 15.16
C TRP A 26 23.42 19.89 14.08
N PHE A 27 24.54 19.30 13.66
CA PHE A 27 24.55 18.22 12.65
C PHE A 27 23.88 16.95 13.17
N GLY A 28 24.09 16.59 14.43
CA GLY A 28 23.44 15.45 15.06
C GLY A 28 21.90 15.60 15.10
N TRP A 29 21.43 16.81 15.45
CA TRP A 29 19.99 17.11 15.45
C TRP A 29 19.40 17.15 14.03
N ALA A 30 20.07 17.78 13.07
CA ALA A 30 19.63 17.84 11.68
C ALA A 30 19.56 16.45 11.03
N TRP A 31 20.54 15.59 11.30
CA TRP A 31 20.53 14.21 10.80
C TRP A 31 19.42 13.37 11.42
N ARG A 32 19.16 13.53 12.71
CA ARG A 32 18.07 12.85 13.40
C ARG A 32 16.70 13.32 12.89
N ALA A 33 16.52 14.61 12.62
CA ALA A 33 15.30 15.15 12.05
C ALA A 33 15.04 14.59 10.63
N ALA A 34 16.06 14.56 9.77
CA ALA A 34 15.96 13.99 8.43
C ALA A 34 15.64 12.48 8.45
N ALA A 35 16.25 11.71 9.36
CA ALA A 35 15.96 10.28 9.50
C ALA A 35 14.51 10.02 9.97
N GLN A 36 13.97 10.86 10.84
CA GLN A 36 12.57 10.75 11.29
C GLN A 36 11.57 11.08 10.17
N ASP A 37 11.86 12.04 9.31
CA ASP A 37 11.02 12.39 8.16
C ASP A 37 10.96 11.24 7.14
N ASP A 38 12.07 10.55 6.91
CA ASP A 38 12.14 9.38 6.03
C ASP A 38 11.34 8.19 6.58
N GLU A 39 11.41 7.92 7.88
CA GLU A 39 10.64 6.86 8.52
C GLU A 39 9.13 7.14 8.47
N LEU A 40 8.72 8.37 8.75
CA LEU A 40 7.32 8.78 8.66
C LEU A 40 6.78 8.69 7.24
N THR A 41 7.58 9.06 6.24
CA THR A 41 7.21 8.98 4.83
C THR A 41 7.01 7.52 4.41
N ARG A 42 7.93 6.63 4.76
CA ARG A 42 7.81 5.18 4.51
C ARG A 42 6.63 4.54 5.23
N ALA A 43 6.35 4.97 6.47
CA ALA A 43 5.18 4.47 7.21
C ALA A 43 3.88 4.87 6.52
N ARG A 44 3.75 6.13 6.10
CA ARG A 44 2.58 6.62 5.36
C ARG A 44 2.38 5.89 4.03
N GLU A 45 3.47 5.64 3.30
CA GLU A 45 3.42 4.89 2.05
C GLU A 45 2.95 3.45 2.24
N ARG A 46 3.40 2.78 3.30
CA ARG A 46 2.89 1.44 3.68
C ARG A 46 1.41 1.45 4.00
N ASP A 47 0.96 2.43 4.76
CA ASP A 47 -0.44 2.57 5.14
C ASP A 47 -1.32 2.85 3.93
N ASP A 48 -0.86 3.70 3.00
CA ASP A 48 -1.53 4.01 1.75
C ASP A 48 -1.69 2.77 0.87
N VAL A 49 -0.62 1.99 0.67
CA VAL A 49 -0.64 0.73 -0.08
C VAL A 49 -1.61 -0.27 0.55
N LEU A 50 -1.57 -0.46 1.87
CA LEU A 50 -2.46 -1.40 2.58
C LEU A 50 -3.93 -0.97 2.50
N SER A 51 -4.20 0.32 2.64
CA SER A 51 -5.55 0.89 2.51
C SER A 51 -6.11 0.72 1.10
N THR A 52 -5.29 1.09 0.10
CA THR A 52 -5.67 0.95 -1.32
C THR A 52 -5.89 -0.51 -1.69
N ALA A 53 -4.98 -1.41 -1.28
CA ALA A 53 -5.13 -2.84 -1.51
C ALA A 53 -6.40 -3.40 -0.87
N SER A 54 -6.70 -3.02 0.37
CA SER A 54 -7.89 -3.48 1.09
C SER A 54 -9.17 -3.04 0.38
N THR A 55 -9.21 -1.80 -0.08
CA THR A 55 -10.33 -1.25 -0.86
C THR A 55 -10.49 -1.97 -2.19
N ALA A 56 -9.40 -2.15 -2.93
CA ALA A 56 -9.40 -2.84 -4.21
C ALA A 56 -9.81 -4.31 -4.08
N LEU A 57 -9.28 -5.03 -3.08
CA LEU A 57 -9.65 -6.44 -2.83
C LEU A 57 -11.10 -6.60 -2.42
N THR A 58 -11.61 -5.69 -1.61
CA THR A 58 -13.04 -5.67 -1.26
C THR A 58 -13.89 -5.48 -2.52
N ALA A 59 -13.53 -4.53 -3.38
CA ALA A 59 -14.23 -4.29 -4.63
C ALA A 59 -14.18 -5.52 -5.56
N LEU A 60 -12.99 -6.08 -5.81
CA LEU A 60 -12.76 -7.22 -6.70
C LEU A 60 -13.49 -8.52 -6.26
N ASN A 61 -13.80 -8.65 -4.99
CA ASN A 61 -14.50 -9.81 -4.42
C ASN A 61 -15.95 -9.51 -4.02
N THR A 62 -16.48 -8.35 -4.42
CA THR A 62 -17.88 -7.97 -4.21
C THR A 62 -18.58 -7.87 -5.56
N VAL A 63 -19.72 -8.57 -5.71
CA VAL A 63 -20.54 -8.52 -6.89
C VAL A 63 -22.00 -8.76 -6.53
N ASP A 64 -22.91 -8.04 -7.17
CA ASP A 64 -24.35 -8.28 -7.15
C ASP A 64 -24.82 -8.45 -8.61
N HIS A 65 -25.49 -9.57 -8.90
CA HIS A 65 -26.03 -9.81 -10.23
C HIS A 65 -26.96 -8.70 -10.75
N ARG A 66 -27.53 -7.88 -9.86
CA ARG A 66 -28.40 -6.74 -10.21
C ARG A 66 -27.61 -5.53 -10.68
N THR A 67 -26.36 -5.40 -10.23
CA THR A 67 -25.47 -4.26 -10.50
C THR A 67 -24.15 -4.69 -11.13
N VAL A 68 -24.09 -5.91 -11.65
CA VAL A 68 -22.85 -6.55 -12.13
C VAL A 68 -22.06 -5.71 -13.14
N GLN A 69 -22.73 -4.95 -13.99
CA GLN A 69 -22.04 -4.07 -14.95
C GLN A 69 -21.27 -2.96 -14.24
N PHE A 70 -21.89 -2.35 -13.23
CA PHE A 70 -21.28 -1.31 -12.41
C PHE A 70 -20.13 -1.88 -11.53
N ASP A 71 -20.35 -3.05 -10.96
CA ASP A 71 -19.33 -3.72 -10.15
C ASP A 71 -18.09 -4.06 -11.02
N TYR A 72 -18.35 -4.49 -12.25
CA TYR A 72 -17.27 -4.78 -13.20
C TYR A 72 -16.48 -3.54 -13.61
N ASP A 73 -17.14 -2.40 -13.82
CA ASP A 73 -16.48 -1.13 -14.08
C ASP A 73 -15.56 -0.72 -12.90
N ARG A 74 -16.00 -0.97 -11.67
CA ARG A 74 -15.18 -0.79 -10.47
C ARG A 74 -13.95 -1.71 -10.46
N TRP A 75 -14.10 -2.98 -10.84
CA TRP A 75 -12.99 -3.92 -10.92
C TRP A 75 -11.93 -3.44 -11.89
N LEU A 76 -12.34 -2.96 -13.05
CA LEU A 76 -11.42 -2.39 -14.04
C LEU A 76 -10.70 -1.12 -13.53
N GLN A 77 -11.39 -0.27 -12.76
CA GLN A 77 -10.79 0.93 -12.20
C GLN A 77 -9.67 0.64 -11.20
N VAL A 78 -9.78 -0.43 -10.41
CA VAL A 78 -8.80 -0.81 -9.39
C VAL A 78 -7.72 -1.77 -9.90
N SER A 79 -7.82 -2.19 -11.15
CA SER A 79 -6.92 -3.16 -11.78
C SER A 79 -6.02 -2.51 -12.82
N THR A 80 -4.88 -3.14 -13.11
CA THR A 80 -3.92 -2.69 -14.13
C THR A 80 -3.13 -3.86 -14.71
N GLY A 81 -2.26 -3.56 -15.66
CA GLY A 81 -1.38 -4.56 -16.26
C GLY A 81 -2.13 -5.65 -17.03
N GLN A 82 -1.58 -6.87 -16.99
CA GLN A 82 -2.20 -8.02 -17.66
C GLN A 82 -3.50 -8.42 -16.97
N PHE A 83 -3.56 -8.39 -15.64
CA PHE A 83 -4.77 -8.70 -14.88
C PHE A 83 -5.96 -7.82 -15.29
N GLY A 84 -5.75 -6.50 -15.44
CA GLY A 84 -6.80 -5.60 -15.91
C GLY A 84 -7.24 -5.86 -17.36
N LYS A 85 -6.30 -6.27 -18.24
CA LYS A 85 -6.61 -6.64 -19.63
C LYS A 85 -7.44 -7.92 -19.71
N ASP A 86 -7.08 -8.93 -18.92
CA ASP A 86 -7.81 -10.19 -18.86
C ASP A 86 -9.23 -9.97 -18.33
N LEU A 87 -9.37 -9.17 -17.25
CA LEU A 87 -10.67 -8.75 -16.78
C LEU A 87 -11.49 -8.04 -17.88
N ALA A 88 -10.89 -7.13 -18.63
CA ALA A 88 -11.61 -6.42 -19.68
C ALA A 88 -12.05 -7.35 -20.81
N ALA A 89 -11.24 -8.34 -21.18
CA ALA A 89 -11.53 -9.32 -22.23
C ALA A 89 -12.68 -10.25 -21.82
N ASP A 90 -12.74 -10.64 -20.54
CA ASP A 90 -13.72 -11.60 -20.02
C ASP A 90 -15.04 -10.94 -19.54
N ARG A 91 -15.18 -9.62 -19.72
CA ARG A 91 -16.28 -8.82 -19.17
C ARG A 91 -17.66 -9.39 -19.51
N GLU A 92 -17.94 -9.58 -20.80
CA GLU A 92 -19.27 -10.00 -21.27
C GLU A 92 -19.65 -11.37 -20.71
N GLU A 93 -18.70 -12.30 -20.71
CA GLU A 93 -18.93 -13.64 -20.20
C GLU A 93 -19.17 -13.65 -18.69
N HIS A 94 -18.41 -12.87 -17.92
CA HIS A 94 -18.62 -12.73 -16.48
C HIS A 94 -19.95 -12.09 -16.12
N VAL A 95 -20.33 -11.01 -16.82
CA VAL A 95 -21.61 -10.34 -16.62
C VAL A 95 -22.76 -11.28 -16.92
N ARG A 96 -22.70 -12.00 -18.03
CA ARG A 96 -23.72 -12.98 -18.42
C ARG A 96 -23.84 -14.09 -17.36
N ARG A 97 -22.72 -14.72 -17.01
CA ARG A 97 -22.69 -15.82 -16.03
C ARG A 97 -23.21 -15.41 -14.67
N THR A 98 -22.76 -14.25 -14.16
CA THR A 98 -23.20 -13.71 -12.87
C THR A 98 -24.71 -13.44 -12.86
N GLY A 99 -25.26 -12.93 -13.97
CA GLY A 99 -26.70 -12.72 -14.15
C GLY A 99 -27.50 -14.02 -14.20
N GLU A 100 -27.03 -15.01 -14.96
CA GLU A 100 -27.67 -16.33 -15.09
C GLU A 100 -27.70 -17.10 -13.77
N THR A 101 -26.58 -17.06 -13.02
CA THR A 101 -26.49 -17.76 -11.73
C THR A 101 -27.02 -16.93 -10.56
N ARG A 102 -27.48 -15.70 -10.80
CA ARG A 102 -27.90 -14.76 -9.75
C ARG A 102 -26.95 -14.73 -8.59
N THR A 103 -25.65 -14.65 -8.92
CA THR A 103 -24.60 -14.64 -7.91
C THR A 103 -24.58 -13.32 -7.16
N MET A 104 -24.51 -13.42 -5.84
CA MET A 104 -24.27 -12.32 -4.93
C MET A 104 -23.06 -12.67 -4.06
N ALA A 105 -22.02 -11.84 -4.08
CA ALA A 105 -20.85 -11.98 -3.22
C ALA A 105 -20.55 -10.66 -2.53
N THR A 106 -20.24 -10.75 -1.23
CA THR A 106 -19.75 -9.62 -0.45
C THR A 106 -18.46 -10.02 0.24
N ALA A 107 -17.46 -9.16 0.21
CA ALA A 107 -16.18 -9.42 0.81
C ALA A 107 -15.75 -8.30 1.76
N SER A 108 -14.98 -8.68 2.77
CA SER A 108 -14.27 -7.74 3.63
C SER A 108 -12.87 -8.27 3.90
N VAL A 109 -11.89 -7.38 3.85
CA VAL A 109 -10.52 -7.73 4.22
C VAL A 109 -10.44 -7.81 5.74
N ARG A 110 -10.12 -9.00 6.25
CA ARG A 110 -9.94 -9.24 7.68
C ARG A 110 -8.56 -8.83 8.15
N GLN A 111 -7.55 -9.18 7.37
CA GLN A 111 -6.15 -8.86 7.61
C GLN A 111 -5.42 -8.73 6.28
N ALA A 112 -4.50 -7.78 6.23
CA ALA A 112 -3.55 -7.66 5.13
C ALA A 112 -2.16 -7.37 5.72
N ALA A 113 -1.14 -7.95 5.11
CA ALA A 113 0.26 -7.74 5.49
C ALA A 113 1.11 -7.49 4.25
N LEU A 114 1.87 -6.43 4.29
CA LEU A 114 2.82 -6.10 3.25
C LEU A 114 4.03 -7.02 3.35
N VAL A 115 4.36 -7.70 2.26
CA VAL A 115 5.51 -8.59 2.15
C VAL A 115 6.72 -7.82 1.61
N GLU A 116 6.48 -6.94 0.63
CA GLU A 116 7.52 -6.16 -0.01
C GLU A 116 6.94 -4.85 -0.53
N LEU A 117 7.71 -3.77 -0.41
CA LEU A 117 7.40 -2.46 -0.97
C LEU A 117 8.63 -1.94 -1.71
N LEU A 118 8.47 -1.78 -3.01
CA LEU A 118 9.43 -1.16 -3.92
C LEU A 118 8.83 0.15 -4.46
N PRO A 119 9.60 1.02 -5.11
CA PRO A 119 9.09 2.31 -5.60
C PRO A 119 7.84 2.20 -6.48
N ASP A 120 7.78 1.19 -7.35
CA ASP A 120 6.72 1.03 -8.35
C ASP A 120 5.87 -0.23 -8.18
N THR A 121 6.23 -1.12 -7.26
CA THR A 121 5.52 -2.37 -7.02
C THR A 121 5.41 -2.67 -5.53
N ALA A 122 4.30 -3.30 -5.13
CA ALA A 122 4.10 -3.77 -3.77
C ALA A 122 3.49 -5.17 -3.79
N ARG A 123 3.98 -6.04 -2.91
CA ARG A 123 3.42 -7.38 -2.71
C ARG A 123 2.88 -7.52 -1.30
N LEU A 124 1.69 -8.08 -1.19
CA LEU A 124 1.01 -8.31 0.08
C LEU A 124 0.28 -9.65 0.09
N VAL A 125 0.00 -10.13 1.28
CA VAL A 125 -0.92 -11.23 1.52
C VAL A 125 -2.12 -10.72 2.27
N ALA A 126 -3.31 -11.19 1.90
CA ALA A 126 -4.56 -10.80 2.51
C ALA A 126 -5.43 -12.00 2.85
N VAL A 127 -6.18 -11.89 3.94
CA VAL A 127 -7.24 -12.82 4.32
C VAL A 127 -8.55 -12.07 4.21
N LEU A 128 -9.48 -12.63 3.42
CA LEU A 128 -10.81 -12.09 3.20
C LEU A 128 -11.85 -13.00 3.82
N ASP A 129 -12.82 -12.41 4.48
CA ASP A 129 -14.08 -13.05 4.78
C ASP A 129 -15.05 -12.72 3.64
N VAL A 130 -15.47 -13.73 2.91
CA VAL A 130 -16.35 -13.62 1.73
C VAL A 130 -17.66 -14.34 2.03
N ARG A 131 -18.78 -13.77 1.61
CA ARG A 131 -20.10 -14.44 1.66
C ARG A 131 -20.61 -14.54 0.26
N ILE A 132 -20.95 -15.75 -0.17
CA ILE A 132 -21.42 -16.04 -1.53
C ILE A 132 -22.78 -16.70 -1.47
N GLY A 133 -23.74 -16.12 -2.17
CA GLY A 133 -25.07 -16.69 -2.46
C GLY A 133 -25.24 -16.90 -3.95
N ILE A 134 -25.87 -17.98 -4.35
CA ILE A 134 -26.18 -18.36 -5.73
C ILE A 134 -27.65 -18.68 -5.81
N ASN A 135 -28.35 -18.32 -6.91
CA ASN A 135 -29.74 -18.55 -7.11
C ASN A 135 -30.68 -18.03 -6.01
N ASP A 136 -30.35 -16.84 -5.48
CA ASP A 136 -31.04 -16.19 -4.38
C ASP A 136 -31.00 -16.99 -3.04
N GLU A 137 -30.14 -17.99 -2.93
CA GLU A 137 -29.90 -18.70 -1.67
C GLU A 137 -29.18 -17.81 -0.64
N PRO A 138 -29.41 -18.07 0.66
CA PRO A 138 -28.73 -17.34 1.72
C PRO A 138 -27.22 -17.41 1.56
N PRO A 139 -26.48 -16.29 1.66
CA PRO A 139 -25.03 -16.27 1.48
C PRO A 139 -24.28 -17.12 2.51
N VAL A 140 -23.45 -18.03 2.02
CA VAL A 140 -22.62 -18.92 2.83
C VAL A 140 -21.26 -18.24 3.09
N PRO A 141 -20.77 -18.21 4.34
CA PRO A 141 -19.46 -17.65 4.65
C PRO A 141 -18.34 -18.55 4.12
N ASN A 142 -17.37 -17.93 3.50
CA ASN A 142 -16.15 -18.54 3.03
C ASN A 142 -14.96 -17.66 3.41
N ARG A 143 -13.79 -18.26 3.61
CA ARG A 143 -12.55 -17.53 3.86
C ARG A 143 -11.56 -17.77 2.74
N SER A 144 -11.05 -16.70 2.18
CA SER A 144 -10.05 -16.74 1.11
C SER A 144 -8.74 -16.14 1.58
N ARG A 145 -7.64 -16.74 1.15
CA ARG A 145 -6.30 -16.18 1.31
C ARG A 145 -5.77 -15.85 -0.07
N LEU A 146 -5.26 -14.64 -0.22
CA LEU A 146 -4.79 -14.11 -1.50
C LEU A 146 -3.37 -13.57 -1.36
N ALA A 147 -2.53 -13.88 -2.33
CA ALA A 147 -1.30 -13.15 -2.60
C ALA A 147 -1.60 -12.14 -3.70
N VAL A 148 -1.24 -10.89 -3.48
CA VAL A 148 -1.63 -9.77 -4.32
C VAL A 148 -0.40 -8.94 -4.67
N GLU A 149 -0.32 -8.54 -5.92
CA GLU A 149 0.67 -7.59 -6.40
C GLU A 149 -0.01 -6.31 -6.87
N LEU A 150 0.54 -5.17 -6.45
CA LEU A 150 0.12 -3.86 -6.90
C LEU A 150 1.25 -3.19 -7.69
N THR A 151 0.84 -2.40 -8.67
CA THR A 151 1.74 -1.55 -9.45
C THR A 151 1.31 -0.10 -9.27
N ARG A 152 2.29 0.78 -9.10
CA ARG A 152 2.08 2.22 -9.04
C ARG A 152 1.78 2.74 -10.44
N THR A 153 0.69 3.49 -10.58
CA THR A 153 0.29 4.15 -11.81
C THR A 153 0.19 5.66 -11.57
N GLU A 154 -0.03 6.43 -12.63
CA GLU A 154 -0.31 7.88 -12.51
C GLU A 154 -1.55 8.18 -11.64
N GLN A 155 -2.47 7.22 -11.53
CA GLN A 155 -3.70 7.31 -10.73
C GLN A 155 -3.57 6.69 -9.34
N GLY A 156 -2.37 6.32 -8.90
CA GLY A 156 -2.08 5.64 -7.64
C GLY A 156 -1.84 4.14 -7.79
N TRP A 157 -1.88 3.42 -6.68
CA TRP A 157 -1.66 1.98 -6.66
C TRP A 157 -2.87 1.22 -7.22
N LYS A 158 -2.61 0.25 -8.10
CA LYS A 158 -3.63 -0.65 -8.67
C LYS A 158 -3.19 -2.10 -8.63
N VAL A 159 -4.14 -3.00 -8.55
CA VAL A 159 -3.89 -4.44 -8.53
C VAL A 159 -3.44 -4.91 -9.92
N SER A 160 -2.26 -5.52 -9.99
CA SER A 160 -1.66 -6.05 -11.22
C SER A 160 -1.65 -7.59 -11.27
N ALA A 161 -1.78 -8.26 -10.13
CA ALA A 161 -1.96 -9.72 -10.06
C ALA A 161 -2.66 -10.13 -8.77
N VAL A 162 -3.44 -11.22 -8.84
CA VAL A 162 -4.07 -11.88 -7.70
C VAL A 162 -3.90 -13.38 -7.85
N GLN A 163 -3.44 -14.05 -6.78
CA GLN A 163 -3.27 -15.50 -6.74
C GLN A 163 -3.88 -16.04 -5.44
N ALA A 164 -4.52 -17.20 -5.53
CA ALA A 164 -4.96 -17.92 -4.34
C ALA A 164 -3.74 -18.46 -3.59
N GLY A 165 -3.69 -18.25 -2.26
CA GLY A 165 -2.60 -18.66 -1.38
C GLY A 165 -2.95 -19.89 -0.56
#